data_33d7ebee0a24ed9aaf8f66737ddadd6a
#
_entry.id   33d7ebee0a24ed9aaf8f66737ddadd6a
#
_cell.length_a   1.000
_cell.length_b   1.000
_cell.length_c   1.000
_cell.angle_alpha   90.00
_cell.angle_beta   90.00
_cell.angle_gamma   90.00
#
_symmetry.space_group_name_H-M   'P 1'
#
loop_
_entity.id
_entity.type
_entity.pdbx_description
1 polymer ?
#
loop_
_entity_poly.entity_id
_entity_poly.type
_entity_poly.pdbx_seq_one_letter_code
_entity_poly.pdbx_strand_id
1 'polypeptide(L)'
;MEAREESQLTVTQRGAKRPGQARAALAAALPLAVGLALRLWMLKHVFQVNGDMLVYGDLAKNLLHGSYSLSMPGGGTYPTLIRLPGYPLFLAACFRLFGMENYFAVACVQIALDLLGCLLVAAFVRRITPGAASRGAALATLWLASLCPFTAAYDTASLTETATLFMLALAMWAMARFRQYPGWANALWFTFAVTCATLLRPDGALAAVAFTPALLMGLGRNPSSDSTLWRRAITRRKLMRMAVVCVVLALAPFAVWTARNWRVFHVFQPLAPRLANNPDERPNLGLEHWVRSWCLDFASTYQIYWRVPGDELDVSKLPRRAFDTPAQYAETVALAAGYNRAKEITPDIDAQFQKLADERIAADPLRYYLWLPLGRVADMWLRPRVENLNIDPEWWVDAHHKRGTEFSWAYVALNALYLLLGIAGLCMKPRFWGAMLAYMLLRSALLATISAPEARYTLECFPMLFAAGGIALGRFLCRRSSDQIQAKP
;
A
#
# COMPACT_ATOMS: atom_id res chain seq x y z
N MET A 1 20.93 -13.59 -59.89
CA MET A 1 20.80 -14.69 -58.93
C MET A 1 21.26 -14.29 -57.53
N GLU A 2 22.24 -13.40 -57.40
CA GLU A 2 22.77 -12.87 -56.15
C GLU A 2 21.74 -12.05 -55.29
N ALA A 3 20.84 -11.28 -55.90
CA ALA A 3 19.86 -10.49 -55.18
C ALA A 3 18.77 -11.30 -54.44
N ARG A 4 18.61 -12.61 -54.74
CA ARG A 4 17.66 -13.51 -54.07
C ARG A 4 18.28 -14.23 -52.84
N GLU A 5 19.59 -14.40 -52.79
CA GLU A 5 20.30 -15.00 -51.66
C GLU A 5 20.46 -14.03 -50.50
N GLU A 6 20.72 -12.73 -50.76
CA GLU A 6 20.78 -11.73 -49.72
C GLU A 6 19.45 -11.50 -49.04
N SER A 7 18.30 -11.63 -49.75
CA SER A 7 16.95 -11.49 -49.19
C SER A 7 16.57 -12.66 -48.28
N GLN A 8 17.08 -13.86 -48.51
CA GLN A 8 16.81 -15.05 -47.65
C GLN A 8 17.69 -15.07 -46.39
N LEU A 9 18.87 -14.54 -46.41
CA LEU A 9 19.77 -14.42 -45.27
C LEU A 9 19.29 -13.38 -44.23
N THR A 10 18.57 -12.34 -44.66
CA THR A 10 18.00 -11.32 -43.77
C THR A 10 16.71 -11.74 -43.07
N VAL A 11 15.95 -12.67 -43.62
CA VAL A 11 14.70 -13.17 -43.02
C VAL A 11 14.95 -14.23 -41.95
N THR A 12 15.98 -15.07 -42.10
CA THR A 12 16.31 -16.13 -41.15
C THR A 12 17.00 -15.62 -39.86
N GLN A 13 17.56 -14.41 -39.85
CA GLN A 13 18.20 -13.83 -38.65
C GLN A 13 17.23 -13.13 -37.66
N ARG A 14 15.95 -12.94 -38.04
CA ARG A 14 14.95 -12.28 -37.16
C ARG A 14 14.33 -13.20 -36.09
N GLY A 15 14.56 -14.51 -36.12
CA GLY A 15 13.92 -15.51 -35.24
C GLY A 15 14.76 -16.07 -34.09
N ALA A 16 16.09 -16.00 -34.15
CA ALA A 16 16.94 -16.57 -33.11
C ALA A 16 17.06 -15.63 -31.90
N LYS A 17 16.28 -15.86 -30.85
CA LYS A 17 16.49 -15.21 -29.54
C LYS A 17 17.95 -15.43 -29.12
N ARG A 18 18.73 -14.36 -28.96
CA ARG A 18 20.12 -14.42 -28.49
C ARG A 18 20.18 -15.29 -27.23
N PRO A 19 21.08 -16.28 -27.11
CA PRO A 19 21.10 -17.25 -26.00
C PRO A 19 21.11 -16.62 -24.61
N GLY A 20 21.63 -15.39 -24.47
CA GLY A 20 21.58 -14.61 -23.24
C GLY A 20 20.20 -14.05 -22.87
N GLN A 21 19.28 -13.90 -23.85
CA GLN A 21 17.92 -13.45 -23.58
C GLN A 21 17.03 -14.59 -23.06
N ALA A 22 17.20 -15.80 -23.59
CA ALA A 22 16.49 -16.98 -23.12
C ALA A 22 16.87 -17.33 -21.67
N ARG A 23 18.17 -17.31 -21.34
CA ARG A 23 18.65 -17.52 -19.96
C ARG A 23 18.11 -16.45 -18.98
N ALA A 24 18.06 -15.19 -19.39
CA ALA A 24 17.51 -14.11 -18.55
C ALA A 24 16.00 -14.26 -18.35
N ALA A 25 15.27 -14.68 -19.37
CA ALA A 25 13.83 -14.95 -19.26
C ALA A 25 13.54 -16.14 -18.32
N LEU A 26 14.32 -17.23 -18.44
CA LEU A 26 14.21 -18.39 -17.57
C LEU A 26 14.54 -18.05 -16.11
N ALA A 27 15.59 -17.25 -15.88
CA ALA A 27 15.96 -16.79 -14.54
C ALA A 27 14.87 -15.92 -13.88
N ALA A 28 14.07 -15.17 -14.65
CA ALA A 28 12.94 -14.41 -14.14
C ALA A 28 11.66 -15.26 -13.98
N ALA A 29 11.50 -16.31 -14.78
CA ALA A 29 10.34 -17.19 -14.74
C ALA A 29 10.24 -17.97 -13.42
N LEU A 30 11.37 -18.43 -12.88
CA LEU A 30 11.39 -19.23 -11.65
C LEU A 30 10.84 -18.49 -10.42
N PRO A 31 11.33 -17.27 -10.05
CA PRO A 31 10.75 -16.53 -8.92
C PRO A 31 9.27 -16.21 -9.14
N LEU A 32 8.83 -15.93 -10.36
CA LEU A 32 7.42 -15.69 -10.65
C LEU A 32 6.58 -16.96 -10.50
N ALA A 33 7.08 -18.11 -10.96
CA ALA A 33 6.37 -19.38 -10.81
C ALA A 33 6.22 -19.77 -9.34
N VAL A 34 7.28 -19.64 -8.53
CA VAL A 34 7.23 -19.90 -7.09
C VAL A 34 6.33 -18.87 -6.39
N GLY A 35 6.42 -17.60 -6.78
CA GLY A 35 5.55 -16.54 -6.28
C GLY A 35 4.08 -16.75 -6.62
N LEU A 36 3.77 -17.25 -7.83
CA LEU A 36 2.42 -17.65 -8.21
C LEU A 36 1.93 -18.83 -7.37
N ALA A 37 2.77 -19.85 -7.17
CA ALA A 37 2.43 -21.00 -6.33
C ALA A 37 2.09 -20.58 -4.88
N LEU A 38 2.86 -19.65 -4.31
CA LEU A 38 2.58 -19.05 -2.99
C LEU A 38 1.19 -18.38 -2.98
N ARG A 39 0.87 -17.57 -3.98
CA ARG A 39 -0.41 -16.84 -4.07
C ARG A 39 -1.60 -17.78 -4.27
N LEU A 40 -1.44 -18.81 -5.09
CA LEU A 40 -2.47 -19.82 -5.26
C LEU A 40 -2.68 -20.64 -3.98
N TRP A 41 -1.61 -20.91 -3.23
CA TRP A 41 -1.73 -21.53 -1.92
C TRP A 41 -2.47 -20.63 -0.94
N MET A 42 -2.13 -19.34 -0.89
CA MET A 42 -2.86 -18.34 -0.08
C MET A 42 -4.33 -18.24 -0.51
N LEU A 43 -4.61 -18.19 -1.81
CA LEU A 43 -5.97 -18.15 -2.34
C LEU A 43 -6.81 -19.34 -1.89
N LYS A 44 -6.19 -20.52 -1.78
CA LYS A 44 -6.88 -21.74 -1.31
C LYS A 44 -7.15 -21.73 0.20
N HIS A 45 -6.28 -21.13 1.02
CA HIS A 45 -6.30 -21.30 2.48
C HIS A 45 -6.67 -20.04 3.25
N VAL A 46 -6.54 -18.85 2.65
CA VAL A 46 -6.71 -17.55 3.31
C VAL A 46 -7.86 -16.74 2.72
N PHE A 47 -8.34 -17.12 1.51
CA PHE A 47 -9.42 -16.40 0.84
C PHE A 47 -10.68 -16.32 1.70
N GLN A 48 -11.13 -15.10 1.93
CA GLN A 48 -12.37 -14.79 2.65
C GLN A 48 -12.92 -13.45 2.16
N VAL A 49 -14.22 -13.26 2.33
CA VAL A 49 -14.91 -12.01 1.98
C VAL A 49 -15.68 -11.52 3.20
N ASN A 50 -15.23 -10.45 3.81
CA ASN A 50 -15.80 -9.88 5.03
C ASN A 50 -15.47 -8.38 5.16
N GLY A 51 -16.08 -7.72 6.15
CA GLY A 51 -15.77 -6.35 6.54
C GLY A 51 -15.78 -5.35 5.37
N ASP A 52 -14.69 -4.59 5.22
CA ASP A 52 -14.53 -3.59 4.17
C ASP A 52 -14.71 -4.14 2.74
N MET A 53 -14.43 -5.43 2.50
CA MET A 53 -14.60 -6.05 1.18
C MET A 53 -16.06 -6.02 0.73
N LEU A 54 -17.00 -6.27 1.65
CA LEU A 54 -18.43 -6.20 1.38
C LEU A 54 -18.88 -4.75 1.10
N VAL A 55 -18.32 -3.77 1.82
CA VAL A 55 -18.61 -2.35 1.59
C VAL A 55 -18.15 -1.94 0.18
N TYR A 56 -16.93 -2.29 -0.22
CA TYR A 56 -16.44 -2.03 -1.58
C TYR A 56 -17.24 -2.78 -2.65
N GLY A 57 -17.63 -4.02 -2.37
CA GLY A 57 -18.45 -4.83 -3.27
C GLY A 57 -19.84 -4.24 -3.47
N ASP A 58 -20.46 -3.75 -2.41
CA ASP A 58 -21.77 -3.11 -2.48
C ASP A 58 -21.71 -1.81 -3.30
N LEU A 59 -20.70 -0.96 -3.06
CA LEU A 59 -20.45 0.22 -3.89
C LEU A 59 -20.25 -0.15 -5.38
N ALA A 60 -19.55 -1.24 -5.66
CA ALA A 60 -19.31 -1.69 -7.04
C ALA A 60 -20.59 -2.19 -7.71
N LYS A 61 -21.44 -2.91 -7.01
CA LYS A 61 -22.76 -3.34 -7.49
C LYS A 61 -23.64 -2.15 -7.83
N ASN A 62 -23.80 -1.24 -6.89
CA ASN A 62 -24.63 -0.06 -7.07
C ASN A 62 -24.10 0.85 -8.19
N LEU A 63 -22.77 0.93 -8.34
CA LEU A 63 -22.14 1.64 -9.44
C LEU A 63 -22.51 1.06 -10.83
N LEU A 64 -22.60 -0.27 -10.95
CA LEU A 64 -23.06 -0.94 -12.17
C LEU A 64 -24.54 -0.65 -12.48
N HIS A 65 -25.34 -0.29 -11.47
CA HIS A 65 -26.71 0.20 -11.63
C HIS A 65 -26.81 1.72 -11.78
N GLY A 66 -25.69 2.42 -11.95
CA GLY A 66 -25.63 3.87 -12.23
C GLY A 66 -25.63 4.77 -10.99
N SER A 67 -25.46 4.21 -9.77
CA SER A 67 -25.48 5.00 -8.54
C SER A 67 -24.27 4.71 -7.68
N TYR A 68 -23.65 5.74 -7.09
CA TYR A 68 -22.59 5.57 -6.09
C TYR A 68 -23.21 5.66 -4.69
N SER A 69 -23.65 4.53 -4.19
CA SER A 69 -24.50 4.41 -2.99
C SER A 69 -24.22 3.09 -2.26
N LEU A 70 -24.64 3.01 -1.02
CA LEU A 70 -24.69 1.76 -0.22
C LEU A 70 -26.13 1.28 -0.11
N SER A 71 -26.29 -0.04 -0.03
CA SER A 71 -27.59 -0.69 0.17
C SER A 71 -28.05 -0.56 1.62
N MET A 72 -29.36 -0.37 1.82
CA MET A 72 -29.96 -0.34 3.15
C MET A 72 -30.47 -1.73 3.57
N PRO A 73 -30.38 -2.08 4.85
CA PRO A 73 -31.13 -3.19 5.39
C PRO A 73 -32.63 -2.99 5.13
N GLY A 74 -33.28 -3.94 4.50
CA GLY A 74 -34.70 -3.82 4.14
C GLY A 74 -35.02 -3.30 2.75
N GLY A 75 -33.98 -2.96 1.96
CA GLY A 75 -34.10 -2.54 0.56
C GLY A 75 -33.90 -1.03 0.34
N GLY A 76 -33.57 -0.68 -0.91
CA GLY A 76 -33.21 0.68 -1.27
C GLY A 76 -31.71 0.95 -1.11
N THR A 77 -31.27 2.14 -1.54
CA THR A 77 -29.88 2.58 -1.46
C THR A 77 -29.80 4.02 -0.98
N TYR A 78 -28.70 4.39 -0.33
CA TYR A 78 -28.41 5.78 0.03
C TYR A 78 -27.06 6.21 -0.55
N PRO A 79 -26.98 7.45 -1.06
CA PRO A 79 -25.72 7.98 -1.60
C PRO A 79 -24.66 8.04 -0.51
N THR A 80 -23.40 7.84 -0.90
CA THR A 80 -22.29 7.93 0.04
C THR A 80 -21.06 8.56 -0.60
N LEU A 81 -20.14 9.07 0.23
CA LEU A 81 -18.83 9.57 -0.16
C LEU A 81 -17.69 9.01 0.72
N ILE A 82 -18.01 8.03 1.56
CA ILE A 82 -17.09 7.47 2.57
C ILE A 82 -15.86 6.77 1.98
N ARG A 83 -15.88 6.37 0.72
CA ARG A 83 -14.76 5.77 -0.02
C ARG A 83 -14.56 6.48 -1.34
N LEU A 84 -13.30 6.55 -1.83
CA LEU A 84 -13.01 7.04 -3.18
C LEU A 84 -13.41 6.00 -4.24
N PRO A 85 -13.76 6.45 -5.47
CA PRO A 85 -14.34 5.56 -6.48
C PRO A 85 -13.35 4.61 -7.15
N GLY A 86 -12.03 4.74 -6.92
CA GLY A 86 -11.02 3.97 -7.66
C GLY A 86 -11.15 2.46 -7.47
N TYR A 87 -11.27 1.99 -6.23
CA TYR A 87 -11.39 0.56 -5.98
C TYR A 87 -12.80 0.01 -6.29
N PRO A 88 -13.92 0.68 -5.97
CA PRO A 88 -15.24 0.30 -6.47
C PRO A 88 -15.32 0.20 -7.99
N LEU A 89 -14.68 1.10 -8.75
CA LEU A 89 -14.60 1.02 -10.22
C LEU A 89 -13.82 -0.23 -10.68
N PHE A 90 -12.70 -0.56 -10.01
CA PHE A 90 -11.94 -1.78 -10.28
C PHE A 90 -12.80 -3.03 -10.05
N LEU A 91 -13.50 -3.11 -8.91
CA LEU A 91 -14.41 -4.22 -8.61
C LEU A 91 -15.57 -4.30 -9.60
N ALA A 92 -16.19 -3.16 -9.94
CA ALA A 92 -17.27 -3.09 -10.91
C ALA A 92 -16.83 -3.61 -12.29
N ALA A 93 -15.62 -3.28 -12.73
CA ALA A 93 -15.05 -3.83 -13.96
C ALA A 93 -14.87 -5.37 -13.86
N CYS A 94 -14.35 -5.88 -12.74
CA CYS A 94 -14.24 -7.32 -12.52
C CYS A 94 -15.61 -8.01 -12.48
N PHE A 95 -16.58 -7.46 -11.77
CA PHE A 95 -17.93 -8.01 -11.69
C PHE A 95 -18.64 -8.00 -13.05
N ARG A 96 -18.42 -6.99 -13.86
CA ARG A 96 -18.96 -6.89 -15.23
C ARG A 96 -18.37 -7.94 -16.17
N LEU A 97 -17.08 -8.28 -15.99
CA LEU A 97 -16.36 -9.22 -16.87
C LEU A 97 -16.49 -10.68 -16.43
N PHE A 98 -16.49 -10.95 -15.13
CA PHE A 98 -16.39 -12.31 -14.58
C PHE A 98 -17.63 -12.77 -13.82
N GLY A 99 -18.66 -11.94 -13.75
CA GLY A 99 -19.91 -12.20 -13.01
C GLY A 99 -20.00 -11.41 -11.72
N MET A 100 -21.23 -11.08 -11.35
CA MET A 100 -21.54 -10.28 -10.16
C MET A 100 -21.04 -10.98 -8.89
N GLU A 101 -20.37 -10.21 -8.03
CA GLU A 101 -19.78 -10.67 -6.75
C GLU A 101 -18.80 -11.86 -6.89
N ASN A 102 -18.21 -12.06 -8.06
CA ASN A 102 -17.18 -13.07 -8.23
C ASN A 102 -15.84 -12.60 -7.64
N TYR A 103 -15.78 -12.53 -6.31
CA TYR A 103 -14.59 -12.13 -5.56
C TYR A 103 -13.39 -13.07 -5.78
N PHE A 104 -13.64 -14.33 -6.11
CA PHE A 104 -12.57 -15.25 -6.47
C PHE A 104 -11.85 -14.80 -7.76
N ALA A 105 -12.61 -14.39 -8.77
CA ALA A 105 -12.03 -13.84 -10.00
C ALA A 105 -11.30 -12.50 -9.73
N VAL A 106 -11.83 -11.66 -8.82
CA VAL A 106 -11.13 -10.45 -8.36
C VAL A 106 -9.75 -10.80 -7.78
N ALA A 107 -9.69 -11.80 -6.89
CA ALA A 107 -8.41 -12.25 -6.29
C ALA A 107 -7.44 -12.77 -7.37
N CYS A 108 -7.92 -13.50 -8.37
CA CYS A 108 -7.07 -13.93 -9.52
C CYS A 108 -6.50 -12.74 -10.30
N VAL A 109 -7.29 -11.69 -10.53
CA VAL A 109 -6.82 -10.45 -11.18
C VAL A 109 -5.80 -9.73 -10.30
N GLN A 110 -6.03 -9.66 -8.99
CA GLN A 110 -5.10 -9.05 -8.04
C GLN A 110 -3.76 -9.80 -8.01
N ILE A 111 -3.77 -11.14 -8.00
CA ILE A 111 -2.55 -11.96 -8.11
C ILE A 111 -1.76 -11.61 -9.38
N ALA A 112 -2.44 -11.47 -10.51
CA ALA A 112 -1.78 -11.06 -11.76
C ALA A 112 -1.18 -9.65 -11.67
N LEU A 113 -1.91 -8.69 -11.07
CA LEU A 113 -1.43 -7.32 -10.86
C LEU A 113 -0.21 -7.29 -9.94
N ASP A 114 -0.20 -8.05 -8.84
CA ASP A 114 0.93 -8.07 -7.91
C ASP A 114 2.19 -8.69 -8.54
N LEU A 115 2.06 -9.80 -9.27
CA LEU A 115 3.19 -10.37 -10.01
C LEU A 115 3.73 -9.43 -11.09
N LEU A 116 2.86 -8.68 -11.78
CA LEU A 116 3.29 -7.59 -12.67
C LEU A 116 3.97 -6.46 -11.89
N GLY A 117 3.48 -6.12 -10.70
CA GLY A 117 4.11 -5.18 -9.79
C GLY A 117 5.53 -5.62 -9.39
N CYS A 118 5.72 -6.89 -9.04
CA CYS A 118 7.04 -7.47 -8.77
C CYS A 118 8.00 -7.29 -9.96
N LEU A 119 7.53 -7.52 -11.19
CA LEU A 119 8.31 -7.27 -12.41
C LEU A 119 8.65 -5.79 -12.60
N LEU A 120 7.72 -4.89 -12.32
CA LEU A 120 7.95 -3.44 -12.43
C LEU A 120 9.01 -2.96 -11.44
N VAL A 121 8.98 -3.43 -10.18
CA VAL A 121 10.00 -3.11 -9.18
C VAL A 121 11.37 -3.67 -9.58
N ALA A 122 11.44 -4.91 -10.05
CA ALA A 122 12.68 -5.48 -10.58
C ALA A 122 13.20 -4.71 -11.81
N ALA A 123 12.30 -4.30 -12.71
CA ALA A 123 12.63 -3.48 -13.87
C ALA A 123 13.09 -2.06 -13.47
N PHE A 124 12.53 -1.49 -12.41
CA PHE A 124 13.02 -0.25 -11.81
C PHE A 124 14.45 -0.42 -11.30
N VAL A 125 14.70 -1.44 -10.47
CA VAL A 125 16.05 -1.71 -9.91
C VAL A 125 17.07 -1.94 -11.01
N ARG A 126 16.72 -2.68 -12.06
CA ARG A 126 17.59 -2.89 -13.21
C ARG A 126 18.03 -1.59 -13.87
N ARG A 127 17.19 -0.55 -13.86
CA ARG A 127 17.47 0.76 -14.46
C ARG A 127 18.31 1.67 -13.58
N ILE A 128 18.17 1.53 -12.27
CA ILE A 128 18.84 2.45 -11.33
C ILE A 128 20.18 1.91 -10.82
N THR A 129 20.45 0.61 -11.01
CA THR A 129 21.68 -0.04 -10.60
C THR A 129 22.67 -0.08 -11.78
N PRO A 130 23.86 0.53 -11.67
CA PRO A 130 24.84 0.53 -12.75
C PRO A 130 25.62 -0.80 -12.84
N GLY A 131 26.20 -1.07 -14.00
CA GLY A 131 27.20 -2.11 -14.23
C GLY A 131 26.69 -3.55 -14.12
N ALA A 132 27.61 -4.47 -13.83
CA ALA A 132 27.36 -5.91 -13.79
C ALA A 132 26.36 -6.33 -12.70
N ALA A 133 26.30 -5.59 -11.58
CA ALA A 133 25.39 -5.85 -10.48
C ALA A 133 23.90 -5.65 -10.83
N SER A 134 23.60 -4.94 -11.92
CA SER A 134 22.21 -4.58 -12.32
C SER A 134 21.30 -5.80 -12.49
N ARG A 135 21.77 -6.85 -13.15
CA ARG A 135 20.98 -8.08 -13.37
C ARG A 135 20.78 -8.85 -12.07
N GLY A 136 21.83 -9.00 -11.26
CA GLY A 136 21.78 -9.68 -9.97
C GLY A 136 20.84 -8.96 -8.99
N ALA A 137 20.93 -7.63 -8.91
CA ALA A 137 20.06 -6.82 -8.07
C ALA A 137 18.58 -6.90 -8.51
N ALA A 138 18.30 -6.85 -9.81
CA ALA A 138 16.95 -7.00 -10.33
C ALA A 138 16.37 -8.39 -10.05
N LEU A 139 17.16 -9.45 -10.19
CA LEU A 139 16.74 -10.82 -9.88
C LEU A 139 16.50 -11.01 -8.38
N ALA A 140 17.40 -10.50 -7.54
CA ALA A 140 17.22 -10.51 -6.08
C ALA A 140 15.95 -9.74 -5.65
N THR A 141 15.69 -8.59 -6.27
CA THR A 141 14.43 -7.84 -6.07
C THR A 141 13.22 -8.68 -6.45
N LEU A 142 13.26 -9.37 -7.59
CA LEU A 142 12.16 -10.20 -8.06
C LEU A 142 11.89 -11.36 -7.09
N TRP A 143 12.94 -12.02 -6.57
CA TRP A 143 12.81 -13.04 -5.53
C TRP A 143 12.17 -12.49 -4.25
N LEU A 144 12.69 -11.37 -3.73
CA LEU A 144 12.14 -10.74 -2.52
C LEU A 144 10.67 -10.37 -2.69
N ALA A 145 10.30 -9.75 -3.82
CA ALA A 145 8.93 -9.33 -4.07
C ALA A 145 7.99 -10.52 -4.30
N SER A 146 8.40 -11.49 -5.13
CA SER A 146 7.54 -12.65 -5.45
C SER A 146 7.32 -13.59 -4.26
N LEU A 147 8.28 -13.71 -3.35
CA LEU A 147 8.19 -14.56 -2.16
C LEU A 147 7.66 -13.86 -0.92
N CYS A 148 7.30 -12.57 -0.99
CA CYS A 148 6.76 -11.86 0.16
C CYS A 148 5.37 -12.38 0.53
N PRO A 149 5.21 -13.08 1.68
CA PRO A 149 3.91 -13.61 2.06
C PRO A 149 2.97 -12.52 2.54
N PHE A 150 3.51 -11.38 2.98
CA PHE A 150 2.74 -10.24 3.48
C PHE A 150 1.92 -9.58 2.37
N THR A 151 2.50 -9.37 1.18
CA THR A 151 1.74 -8.86 0.02
C THR A 151 0.85 -9.94 -0.57
N ALA A 152 1.35 -11.18 -0.68
CA ALA A 152 0.60 -12.32 -1.21
C ALA A 152 -0.69 -12.63 -0.45
N ALA A 153 -0.73 -12.42 0.88
CA ALA A 153 -1.93 -12.58 1.69
C ALA A 153 -3.02 -11.56 1.31
N TYR A 154 -2.64 -10.33 0.96
CA TYR A 154 -3.59 -9.29 0.55
C TYR A 154 -4.05 -9.42 -0.91
N ASP A 155 -3.39 -10.22 -1.73
CA ASP A 155 -3.88 -10.55 -3.07
C ASP A 155 -5.20 -11.34 -3.02
N THR A 156 -5.44 -12.07 -1.93
CA THR A 156 -6.67 -12.85 -1.73
C THR A 156 -7.80 -12.03 -1.10
N ALA A 157 -7.51 -10.85 -0.58
CA ALA A 157 -8.48 -9.94 0.00
C ALA A 157 -8.91 -8.89 -1.04
N SER A 158 -10.22 -8.72 -1.23
CA SER A 158 -10.75 -7.71 -2.15
C SER A 158 -10.67 -6.32 -1.51
N LEU A 159 -9.44 -5.83 -1.32
CA LEU A 159 -9.08 -4.56 -0.71
C LEU A 159 -8.14 -3.76 -1.62
N THR A 160 -7.89 -2.51 -1.25
CA THR A 160 -7.13 -1.55 -2.06
C THR A 160 -5.65 -1.83 -2.16
N GLU A 161 -5.08 -2.65 -1.27
CA GLU A 161 -3.65 -2.83 -1.04
C GLU A 161 -2.92 -3.29 -2.32
N THR A 162 -3.35 -4.40 -2.92
CA THR A 162 -2.68 -4.96 -4.11
C THR A 162 -2.68 -3.99 -5.29
N ALA A 163 -3.82 -3.36 -5.56
CA ALA A 163 -3.93 -2.39 -6.65
C ALA A 163 -3.04 -1.16 -6.39
N THR A 164 -2.95 -0.70 -5.13
CA THR A 164 -2.10 0.42 -4.74
C THR A 164 -0.61 0.07 -4.86
N LEU A 165 -0.20 -1.12 -4.43
CA LEU A 165 1.18 -1.61 -4.59
C LEU A 165 1.60 -1.65 -6.06
N PHE A 166 0.72 -2.15 -6.93
CA PHE A 166 0.95 -2.14 -8.38
C PHE A 166 1.11 -0.72 -8.93
N MET A 167 0.26 0.22 -8.54
CA MET A 167 0.36 1.61 -8.99
C MET A 167 1.63 2.30 -8.48
N LEU A 168 2.07 2.03 -7.24
CA LEU A 168 3.35 2.52 -6.72
C LEU A 168 4.54 1.94 -7.48
N ALA A 169 4.53 0.65 -7.78
CA ALA A 169 5.57 0.01 -8.60
C ALA A 169 5.63 0.61 -10.01
N LEU A 170 4.46 0.89 -10.60
CA LEU A 170 4.35 1.55 -11.91
C LEU A 170 4.87 2.98 -11.86
N ALA A 171 4.55 3.74 -10.81
CA ALA A 171 5.08 5.10 -10.60
C ALA A 171 6.60 5.11 -10.47
N MET A 172 7.19 4.22 -9.69
CA MET A 172 8.64 4.07 -9.55
C MET A 172 9.29 3.73 -10.89
N TRP A 173 8.74 2.78 -11.63
CA TRP A 173 9.24 2.38 -12.93
C TRP A 173 9.12 3.53 -13.95
N ALA A 174 7.98 4.22 -14.01
CA ALA A 174 7.74 5.34 -14.92
C ALA A 174 8.68 6.52 -14.60
N MET A 175 8.92 6.81 -13.31
CA MET A 175 9.89 7.80 -12.84
C MET A 175 11.30 7.47 -13.36
N ALA A 176 11.77 6.24 -13.20
CA ALA A 176 13.09 5.83 -13.68
C ALA A 176 13.19 5.91 -15.21
N ARG A 177 12.13 5.51 -15.92
CA ARG A 177 12.06 5.63 -17.38
C ARG A 177 12.05 7.06 -17.86
N PHE A 178 11.28 7.93 -17.23
CA PHE A 178 11.27 9.36 -17.57
C PHE A 178 12.64 9.98 -17.42
N ARG A 179 13.38 9.58 -16.41
CA ARG A 179 14.76 10.06 -16.19
C ARG A 179 15.76 9.55 -17.22
N GLN A 180 15.51 8.43 -17.85
CA GLN A 180 16.33 7.90 -18.96
C GLN A 180 15.87 8.43 -20.31
N TYR A 181 14.57 8.43 -20.54
CA TYR A 181 13.92 8.78 -21.79
C TYR A 181 12.76 9.76 -21.52
N PRO A 182 13.09 11.06 -21.36
CA PRO A 182 12.07 12.05 -21.08
C PRO A 182 11.14 12.25 -22.28
N GLY A 183 9.84 12.03 -22.04
CA GLY A 183 8.83 12.12 -23.09
C GLY A 183 7.43 11.96 -22.52
N TRP A 184 6.43 12.29 -23.36
CA TRP A 184 5.02 12.27 -23.00
C TRP A 184 4.57 10.91 -22.43
N ALA A 185 4.90 9.81 -23.08
CA ALA A 185 4.47 8.49 -22.64
C ALA A 185 4.90 8.18 -21.19
N ASN A 186 6.14 8.47 -20.83
CA ASN A 186 6.64 8.19 -19.48
C ASN A 186 6.08 9.18 -18.43
N ALA A 187 5.82 10.43 -18.81
CA ALA A 187 5.14 11.41 -17.96
C ALA A 187 3.68 10.99 -17.71
N LEU A 188 2.97 10.57 -18.75
CA LEU A 188 1.58 10.11 -18.63
C LEU A 188 1.46 8.82 -17.82
N TRP A 189 2.38 7.84 -17.97
CA TRP A 189 2.40 6.65 -17.13
C TRP A 189 2.61 6.98 -15.65
N PHE A 190 3.52 7.93 -15.36
CA PHE A 190 3.73 8.38 -13.99
C PHE A 190 2.48 9.06 -13.43
N THR A 191 1.89 10.00 -14.20
CA THR A 191 0.66 10.70 -13.82
C THR A 191 -0.49 9.72 -13.59
N PHE A 192 -0.72 8.79 -14.51
CA PHE A 192 -1.74 7.75 -14.40
C PHE A 192 -1.54 6.93 -13.11
N ALA A 193 -0.33 6.44 -12.87
CA ALA A 193 -0.03 5.61 -11.70
C ALA A 193 -0.30 6.33 -10.38
N VAL A 194 0.15 7.59 -10.25
CA VAL A 194 -0.06 8.39 -9.03
C VAL A 194 -1.53 8.77 -8.87
N THR A 195 -2.22 9.14 -9.95
CA THR A 195 -3.66 9.46 -9.91
C THR A 195 -4.48 8.25 -9.48
N CYS A 196 -4.21 7.08 -10.08
CA CYS A 196 -4.91 5.84 -9.70
C CYS A 196 -4.59 5.44 -8.25
N ALA A 197 -3.33 5.53 -7.80
CA ALA A 197 -2.98 5.28 -6.41
C ALA A 197 -3.78 6.18 -5.46
N THR A 198 -3.96 7.45 -5.80
CA THR A 198 -4.74 8.41 -4.99
C THR A 198 -6.25 8.11 -5.04
N LEU A 199 -6.78 7.67 -6.20
CA LEU A 199 -8.19 7.26 -6.31
C LEU A 199 -8.50 5.96 -5.57
N LEU A 200 -7.52 5.06 -5.44
CA LEU A 200 -7.63 3.85 -4.64
C LEU A 200 -7.63 4.20 -3.15
N ARG A 201 -6.72 5.08 -2.74
CA ARG A 201 -6.54 5.53 -1.34
C ARG A 201 -6.09 6.99 -1.32
N PRO A 202 -6.70 7.86 -0.50
CA PRO A 202 -6.31 9.28 -0.44
C PRO A 202 -4.82 9.51 -0.20
N ASP A 203 -4.21 8.67 0.60
CA ASP A 203 -2.79 8.70 0.97
C ASP A 203 -1.85 8.25 -0.17
N GLY A 204 -2.36 7.68 -1.26
CA GLY A 204 -1.63 7.47 -2.52
C GLY A 204 -1.06 8.77 -3.11
N ALA A 205 -1.63 9.94 -2.76
CA ALA A 205 -1.09 11.25 -3.11
C ALA A 205 0.34 11.49 -2.60
N LEU A 206 0.75 10.81 -1.53
CA LEU A 206 2.12 10.88 -0.99
C LEU A 206 3.15 10.44 -2.03
N ALA A 207 2.79 9.57 -2.96
CA ALA A 207 3.66 9.18 -4.08
C ALA A 207 3.97 10.37 -5.00
N ALA A 208 2.99 11.26 -5.25
CA ALA A 208 3.25 12.49 -6.00
C ALA A 208 4.24 13.39 -5.26
N VAL A 209 4.03 13.59 -3.95
CA VAL A 209 4.88 14.45 -3.12
C VAL A 209 6.31 13.91 -3.06
N ALA A 210 6.49 12.61 -2.87
CA ALA A 210 7.81 12.00 -2.72
C ALA A 210 8.57 11.86 -4.05
N PHE A 211 7.88 11.52 -5.16
CA PHE A 211 8.54 11.14 -6.42
C PHE A 211 8.65 12.29 -7.42
N THR A 212 7.72 13.27 -7.42
CA THR A 212 7.79 14.39 -8.36
C THR A 212 9.07 15.22 -8.21
N PRO A 213 9.58 15.56 -7.00
CA PRO A 213 10.85 16.25 -6.87
C PRO A 213 12.01 15.47 -7.52
N ALA A 214 12.04 14.15 -7.40
CA ALA A 214 13.06 13.31 -8.00
C ALA A 214 13.01 13.30 -9.55
N LEU A 215 11.82 13.52 -10.14
CA LEU A 215 11.69 13.76 -11.59
C LEU A 215 12.31 15.10 -12.00
N LEU A 216 12.15 16.15 -11.19
CA LEU A 216 12.55 17.52 -11.51
C LEU A 216 13.98 17.85 -11.16
N MET A 217 14.53 17.33 -10.06
CA MET A 217 15.88 17.65 -9.55
C MET A 217 17.04 17.37 -10.49
N GLY A 218 16.86 16.59 -11.53
CA GLY A 218 17.91 16.32 -12.50
C GLY A 218 17.91 17.23 -13.74
N LEU A 219 16.96 18.16 -13.81
CA LEU A 219 16.83 19.04 -14.98
C LEU A 219 17.81 20.20 -14.96
N GLY A 220 18.44 20.50 -13.81
CA GLY A 220 19.34 21.64 -13.62
C GLY A 220 20.81 21.34 -13.30
N ARG A 221 21.17 20.09 -12.94
CA ARG A 221 22.55 19.73 -12.57
C ARG A 221 23.26 18.98 -13.69
N ASN A 222 24.48 19.39 -14.01
CA ASN A 222 25.35 18.75 -15.00
C ASN A 222 25.59 17.27 -14.66
N PRO A 223 25.13 16.36 -15.49
CA PRO A 223 25.62 14.99 -15.46
C PRO A 223 26.78 14.85 -16.41
N SER A 224 27.70 13.92 -16.10
CA SER A 224 28.72 13.41 -16.98
C SER A 224 28.26 13.20 -18.42
N SER A 225 29.11 13.35 -19.40
CA SER A 225 29.09 13.27 -20.86
C SER A 225 27.82 12.94 -21.67
N ASP A 226 26.82 12.28 -21.11
CA ASP A 226 25.51 11.99 -21.74
C ASP A 226 24.48 13.15 -21.67
N SER A 227 24.89 14.29 -21.08
CA SER A 227 24.00 15.42 -20.80
C SER A 227 23.57 16.23 -22.02
N THR A 228 24.26 16.11 -23.11
CA THR A 228 23.98 16.87 -24.36
C THR A 228 22.67 16.40 -25.03
N LEU A 229 22.39 15.11 -24.97
CA LEU A 229 21.14 14.54 -25.50
C LEU A 229 19.91 14.98 -24.68
N TRP A 230 20.07 15.07 -23.36
CA TRP A 230 19.01 15.53 -22.45
C TRP A 230 18.60 16.99 -22.67
N ARG A 231 19.60 17.90 -22.78
CA ARG A 231 19.35 19.32 -23.05
C ARG A 231 18.74 19.57 -24.44
N ARG A 232 19.04 18.71 -25.42
CA ARG A 232 18.45 18.78 -26.77
C ARG A 232 17.06 18.17 -26.83
N ALA A 233 16.73 17.20 -25.97
CA ALA A 233 15.46 16.45 -26.03
C ALA A 233 14.24 17.20 -25.49
N ILE A 234 14.41 18.07 -24.45
CA ILE A 234 13.27 18.79 -23.85
C ILE A 234 13.64 20.26 -23.58
N THR A 235 12.97 21.15 -24.32
CA THR A 235 12.99 22.58 -24.00
C THR A 235 12.18 22.86 -22.74
N ARG A 236 12.56 23.91 -21.98
CA ARG A 236 11.81 24.36 -20.79
C ARG A 236 10.32 24.55 -21.09
N ARG A 237 9.97 25.07 -22.27
CA ARG A 237 8.60 25.25 -22.74
C ARG A 237 7.85 23.91 -22.90
N LYS A 238 8.51 22.89 -23.45
CA LYS A 238 7.92 21.54 -23.60
C LYS A 238 7.71 20.89 -22.22
N LEU A 239 8.67 21.01 -21.32
CA LEU A 239 8.54 20.50 -19.96
C LEU A 239 7.38 21.15 -19.20
N MET A 240 7.25 22.48 -19.28
CA MET A 240 6.15 23.20 -18.65
C MET A 240 4.78 22.76 -19.22
N ARG A 241 4.67 22.60 -20.53
CA ARG A 241 3.44 22.07 -21.16
C ARG A 241 3.12 20.66 -20.65
N MET A 242 4.14 19.79 -20.57
CA MET A 242 3.95 18.44 -20.04
C MET A 242 3.49 18.48 -18.57
N ALA A 243 4.09 19.32 -17.73
CA ALA A 243 3.70 19.46 -16.34
C ALA A 243 2.26 19.94 -16.20
N VAL A 244 1.85 20.97 -16.95
CA VAL A 244 0.47 21.48 -16.93
C VAL A 244 -0.52 20.40 -17.36
N VAL A 245 -0.28 19.70 -18.47
CA VAL A 245 -1.16 18.62 -18.93
C VAL A 245 -1.23 17.49 -17.91
N CYS A 246 -0.10 17.06 -17.34
CA CYS A 246 -0.09 16.03 -16.31
C CYS A 246 -0.87 16.44 -15.05
N VAL A 247 -0.75 17.68 -14.61
CA VAL A 247 -1.51 18.21 -13.46
C VAL A 247 -3.01 18.22 -13.78
N VAL A 248 -3.40 18.74 -14.95
CA VAL A 248 -4.82 18.75 -15.37
C VAL A 248 -5.38 17.34 -15.41
N LEU A 249 -4.67 16.39 -16.02
CA LEU A 249 -5.10 14.98 -16.10
C LEU A 249 -5.14 14.31 -14.70
N ALA A 250 -4.20 14.66 -13.81
CA ALA A 250 -4.21 14.14 -12.45
C ALA A 250 -5.40 14.65 -11.65
N LEU A 251 -5.79 15.92 -11.82
CA LEU A 251 -6.88 16.54 -11.05
C LEU A 251 -8.26 16.26 -11.64
N ALA A 252 -8.36 15.95 -12.93
CA ALA A 252 -9.64 15.76 -13.63
C ALA A 252 -10.59 14.74 -12.93
N PRO A 253 -10.17 13.52 -12.55
CA PRO A 253 -11.07 12.58 -11.89
C PRO A 253 -11.54 13.07 -10.52
N PHE A 254 -10.71 13.81 -9.77
CA PHE A 254 -11.10 14.41 -8.49
C PHE A 254 -12.07 15.58 -8.68
N ALA A 255 -11.93 16.34 -9.75
CA ALA A 255 -12.91 17.39 -10.11
C ALA A 255 -14.30 16.77 -10.40
N VAL A 256 -14.34 15.66 -11.16
CA VAL A 256 -15.59 14.92 -11.40
C VAL A 256 -16.19 14.38 -10.10
N TRP A 257 -15.37 13.80 -9.24
CA TRP A 257 -15.78 13.31 -7.92
C TRP A 257 -16.31 14.43 -7.03
N THR A 258 -15.61 15.55 -6.97
CA THR A 258 -16.02 16.73 -6.20
C THR A 258 -17.34 17.32 -6.73
N ALA A 259 -17.50 17.41 -8.06
CA ALA A 259 -18.73 17.88 -8.67
C ALA A 259 -19.94 16.96 -8.36
N ARG A 260 -19.72 15.64 -8.33
CA ARG A 260 -20.74 14.69 -7.87
C ARG A 260 -21.09 14.92 -6.41
N ASN A 261 -20.10 15.05 -5.52
CA ASN A 261 -20.31 15.27 -4.09
C ASN A 261 -21.03 16.59 -3.83
N TRP A 262 -20.68 17.64 -4.57
CA TRP A 262 -21.40 18.92 -4.51
C TRP A 262 -22.86 18.80 -4.92
N ARG A 263 -23.16 18.04 -5.99
CA ARG A 263 -24.54 17.86 -6.47
C ARG A 263 -25.40 17.04 -5.49
N VAL A 264 -24.81 16.06 -4.82
CA VAL A 264 -25.55 15.09 -3.98
C VAL A 264 -25.63 15.56 -2.53
N PHE A 265 -24.53 16.11 -1.99
CA PHE A 265 -24.41 16.43 -0.58
C PHE A 265 -24.24 17.94 -0.32
N HIS A 266 -24.09 18.77 -1.35
CA HIS A 266 -23.79 20.19 -1.25
C HIS A 266 -22.49 20.51 -0.47
N VAL A 267 -21.52 19.58 -0.49
CA VAL A 267 -20.21 19.73 0.17
C VAL A 267 -19.06 19.68 -0.83
N PHE A 268 -18.03 20.50 -0.55
CA PHE A 268 -16.76 20.44 -1.31
C PHE A 268 -15.87 19.36 -0.70
N GLN A 269 -15.95 18.13 -1.23
CA GLN A 269 -15.20 16.96 -0.73
C GLN A 269 -14.45 16.26 -1.87
N PRO A 270 -13.19 16.67 -2.16
CA PRO A 270 -12.39 16.10 -3.25
C PRO A 270 -11.78 14.72 -2.93
N LEU A 271 -11.64 14.37 -1.65
CA LEU A 271 -11.14 13.09 -1.16
C LEU A 271 -12.18 12.44 -0.25
N ALA A 272 -11.97 11.19 0.14
CA ALA A 272 -12.79 10.56 1.16
C ALA A 272 -12.64 11.27 2.53
N PRO A 273 -13.70 11.37 3.34
CA PRO A 273 -13.62 11.94 4.68
C PRO A 273 -12.75 11.06 5.59
N ARG A 274 -12.07 11.72 6.54
CA ARG A 274 -11.09 11.05 7.41
C ARG A 274 -11.71 9.94 8.26
N LEU A 275 -12.94 10.15 8.75
CA LEU A 275 -13.64 9.23 9.66
C LEU A 275 -14.63 8.34 8.91
N ALA A 276 -14.56 8.30 7.57
CA ALA A 276 -15.41 7.48 6.73
C ALA A 276 -16.92 7.64 7.02
N ASN A 277 -17.36 8.87 7.30
CA ASN A 277 -18.74 9.26 7.57
C ASN A 277 -19.31 10.11 6.43
N ASN A 278 -20.61 10.06 6.21
CA ASN A 278 -21.31 10.99 5.34
C ASN A 278 -21.51 12.35 6.02
N PRO A 279 -21.80 13.44 5.28
CA PRO A 279 -21.93 14.79 5.86
C PRO A 279 -23.08 14.93 6.88
N ASP A 280 -24.11 14.11 6.76
CA ASP A 280 -25.28 14.02 7.66
C ASP A 280 -25.06 13.10 8.86
N GLU A 281 -24.01 12.29 8.84
CA GLU A 281 -23.65 11.40 9.95
C GLU A 281 -22.75 12.11 10.96
N ARG A 282 -23.15 12.03 12.24
CA ARG A 282 -22.32 12.56 13.33
C ARG A 282 -21.15 11.60 13.62
N PRO A 283 -19.89 12.02 13.50
CA PRO A 283 -18.78 11.19 13.91
C PRO A 283 -18.65 11.12 15.44
N ASN A 284 -18.31 9.96 15.98
CA ASN A 284 -18.10 9.73 17.41
C ASN A 284 -16.71 10.22 17.84
N LEU A 285 -16.53 11.54 17.90
CA LEU A 285 -15.22 12.16 18.16
C LEU A 285 -14.71 11.91 19.58
N GLY A 286 -15.61 11.84 20.57
CA GLY A 286 -15.26 11.57 21.96
C GLY A 286 -14.69 10.16 22.13
N LEU A 287 -15.38 9.16 21.58
CA LEU A 287 -14.89 7.79 21.55
C LEU A 287 -13.52 7.72 20.83
N GLU A 288 -13.41 8.35 19.65
CA GLU A 288 -12.18 8.41 18.85
C GLU A 288 -11.00 9.00 19.66
N HIS A 289 -11.21 10.13 20.35
CA HIS A 289 -10.18 10.76 21.16
C HIS A 289 -9.80 9.90 22.37
N TRP A 290 -10.77 9.28 23.03
CA TRP A 290 -10.51 8.37 24.15
C TRP A 290 -9.70 7.18 23.70
N VAL A 291 -10.09 6.48 22.63
CA VAL A 291 -9.33 5.36 22.09
C VAL A 291 -7.92 5.81 21.70
N ARG A 292 -7.77 6.95 21.04
CA ARG A 292 -6.49 7.52 20.65
C ARG A 292 -5.58 7.83 21.84
N SER A 293 -6.12 8.06 23.04
CA SER A 293 -5.36 8.33 24.25
C SER A 293 -4.64 7.12 24.84
N TRP A 294 -4.93 5.88 24.36
CA TRP A 294 -4.33 4.67 24.88
C TRP A 294 -4.08 3.56 23.84
N CYS A 295 -4.83 3.53 22.74
CA CYS A 295 -4.67 2.51 21.69
C CYS A 295 -3.28 2.66 21.04
N LEU A 296 -2.52 1.56 21.02
CA LEU A 296 -1.15 1.53 20.54
C LEU A 296 -0.93 0.47 19.47
N ASP A 297 -1.67 -0.64 19.52
CA ASP A 297 -1.44 -1.84 18.74
C ASP A 297 -2.71 -2.37 18.06
N PHE A 298 -2.52 -3.32 17.13
CA PHE A 298 -3.62 -3.92 16.40
C PHE A 298 -4.59 -4.72 17.30
N ALA A 299 -4.10 -5.37 18.39
CA ALA A 299 -4.98 -6.09 19.31
C ALA A 299 -6.00 -5.14 19.95
N SER A 300 -5.55 -3.95 20.36
CA SER A 300 -6.43 -2.88 20.87
C SER A 300 -7.39 -2.36 19.79
N THR A 301 -6.91 -2.19 18.55
CA THR A 301 -7.74 -1.81 17.39
C THR A 301 -8.85 -2.83 17.18
N TYR A 302 -8.54 -4.12 17.21
CA TYR A 302 -9.49 -5.20 17.04
C TYR A 302 -10.60 -5.19 18.12
N GLN A 303 -10.23 -4.94 19.39
CA GLN A 303 -11.20 -4.92 20.52
C GLN A 303 -12.18 -3.73 20.45
N ILE A 304 -11.81 -2.61 19.83
CA ILE A 304 -12.66 -1.41 19.74
C ILE A 304 -13.21 -1.22 18.32
N TYR A 305 -12.34 -0.93 17.35
CA TYR A 305 -12.79 -0.48 16.02
C TYR A 305 -13.43 -1.56 15.16
N TRP A 306 -13.14 -2.83 15.44
CA TRP A 306 -13.75 -3.93 14.71
C TRP A 306 -15.03 -4.44 15.38
N ARG A 307 -15.30 -4.00 16.61
CA ARG A 307 -16.46 -4.44 17.41
C ARG A 307 -17.49 -3.35 17.66
N VAL A 308 -17.05 -2.11 17.79
CA VAL A 308 -17.91 -0.97 18.13
C VAL A 308 -18.05 -0.03 16.91
N PRO A 309 -19.26 0.31 16.46
CA PRO A 309 -20.56 -0.17 16.94
C PRO A 309 -20.93 -1.58 16.40
N GLY A 310 -21.79 -2.28 17.11
CA GLY A 310 -22.33 -3.59 16.72
C GLY A 310 -22.22 -4.62 17.82
N ASP A 311 -21.02 -4.98 18.21
CA ASP A 311 -20.74 -5.91 19.30
C ASP A 311 -20.70 -5.22 20.66
N GLU A 312 -20.66 -6.02 21.72
CA GLU A 312 -20.51 -5.52 23.09
C GLU A 312 -19.08 -5.05 23.37
N LEU A 313 -18.97 -3.92 24.06
CA LEU A 313 -17.71 -3.41 24.58
C LEU A 313 -17.41 -4.09 25.93
N ASP A 314 -16.49 -5.01 25.95
CA ASP A 314 -16.00 -5.69 27.16
C ASP A 314 -14.74 -4.98 27.69
N VAL A 315 -14.94 -4.16 28.72
CA VAL A 315 -13.88 -3.36 29.33
C VAL A 315 -12.79 -4.23 29.96
N SER A 316 -13.12 -5.48 30.38
CA SER A 316 -12.15 -6.39 31.00
C SER A 316 -11.06 -6.86 30.03
N LYS A 317 -11.34 -6.80 28.72
CA LYS A 317 -10.39 -7.14 27.65
C LYS A 317 -9.49 -5.97 27.24
N LEU A 318 -9.76 -4.77 27.75
CA LEU A 318 -8.92 -3.62 27.43
C LEU A 318 -7.59 -3.68 28.21
N PRO A 319 -6.50 -3.24 27.60
CA PRO A 319 -5.20 -3.26 28.27
C PRO A 319 -5.15 -2.25 29.43
N ARG A 320 -4.35 -2.54 30.46
CA ARG A 320 -4.21 -1.66 31.63
C ARG A 320 -3.90 -0.19 31.28
N ARG A 321 -3.18 0.06 30.19
CA ARG A 321 -2.88 1.42 29.70
C ARG A 321 -4.11 2.21 29.24
N ALA A 322 -5.27 1.57 29.11
CA ALA A 322 -6.53 2.27 28.81
C ALA A 322 -7.05 3.11 29.99
N PHE A 323 -6.52 2.90 31.19
CA PHE A 323 -6.95 3.54 32.42
C PHE A 323 -5.76 4.07 33.20
N ASP A 324 -5.82 5.32 33.67
CA ASP A 324 -4.79 5.91 34.50
C ASP A 324 -5.10 5.75 36.01
N THR A 325 -6.40 5.61 36.34
CA THR A 325 -6.87 5.47 37.73
C THR A 325 -8.00 4.43 37.81
N PRO A 326 -8.24 3.85 39.01
CA PRO A 326 -9.41 2.99 39.25
C PRO A 326 -10.75 3.69 39.01
N ALA A 327 -10.80 5.01 39.23
CA ALA A 327 -11.99 5.82 38.96
C ALA A 327 -12.32 5.84 37.45
N GLN A 328 -11.30 6.09 36.59
CA GLN A 328 -11.48 6.02 35.12
C GLN A 328 -11.89 4.62 34.65
N TYR A 329 -11.38 3.55 35.26
CA TYR A 329 -11.85 2.20 34.96
C TYR A 329 -13.35 2.06 35.28
N ALA A 330 -13.79 2.44 36.49
CA ALA A 330 -15.19 2.35 36.90
C ALA A 330 -16.12 3.20 36.01
N GLU A 331 -15.70 4.42 35.65
CA GLU A 331 -16.43 5.28 34.72
C GLU A 331 -16.54 4.66 33.33
N THR A 332 -15.44 4.08 32.81
CA THR A 332 -15.47 3.38 31.51
C THR A 332 -16.37 2.15 31.54
N VAL A 333 -16.42 1.39 32.64
CA VAL A 333 -17.36 0.26 32.81
C VAL A 333 -18.80 0.75 32.75
N ALA A 334 -19.13 1.86 33.41
CA ALA A 334 -20.48 2.45 33.38
C ALA A 334 -20.86 2.93 31.96
N LEU A 335 -19.94 3.57 31.24
CA LEU A 335 -20.12 4.01 29.86
C LEU A 335 -20.31 2.81 28.91
N ALA A 336 -19.50 1.77 29.05
CA ALA A 336 -19.63 0.54 28.26
C ALA A 336 -20.99 -0.13 28.52
N ALA A 337 -21.45 -0.18 29.77
CA ALA A 337 -22.79 -0.70 30.09
C ALA A 337 -23.91 0.15 29.47
N GLY A 338 -23.72 1.48 29.37
CA GLY A 338 -24.64 2.37 28.67
C GLY A 338 -24.68 2.07 27.16
N TYR A 339 -23.52 1.99 26.53
CA TYR A 339 -23.37 1.63 25.11
C TYR A 339 -23.96 0.23 24.84
N ASN A 340 -23.65 -0.77 25.64
CA ASN A 340 -24.09 -2.15 25.44
C ASN A 340 -25.62 -2.29 25.50
N ARG A 341 -26.30 -1.40 26.24
CA ARG A 341 -27.79 -1.32 26.26
C ARG A 341 -28.34 -0.60 25.03
N ALA A 342 -27.73 0.53 24.64
CA ALA A 342 -28.14 1.34 23.49
C ALA A 342 -27.81 0.69 22.16
N LYS A 343 -26.69 -0.07 22.10
CA LYS A 343 -26.06 -0.63 20.90
C LYS A 343 -25.58 0.45 19.91
N GLU A 344 -25.54 1.70 20.36
CA GLU A 344 -25.06 2.86 19.61
C GLU A 344 -24.31 3.83 20.52
N ILE A 345 -23.42 4.64 19.96
CA ILE A 345 -22.73 5.73 20.68
C ILE A 345 -23.63 6.96 20.62
N THR A 346 -24.46 7.15 21.65
CA THR A 346 -25.30 8.34 21.76
C THR A 346 -24.44 9.60 21.96
N PRO A 347 -24.98 10.82 21.66
CA PRO A 347 -24.27 12.07 21.91
C PRO A 347 -23.77 12.23 23.35
N ASP A 348 -24.53 11.75 24.32
CA ASP A 348 -24.16 11.85 25.75
C ASP A 348 -23.04 10.89 26.12
N ILE A 349 -23.06 9.66 25.56
CA ILE A 349 -21.98 8.67 25.73
C ILE A 349 -20.70 9.20 25.08
N ASP A 350 -20.78 9.75 23.87
CA ASP A 350 -19.65 10.33 23.17
C ASP A 350 -19.02 11.51 23.92
N ALA A 351 -19.87 12.39 24.50
CA ALA A 351 -19.39 13.50 25.31
C ALA A 351 -18.67 13.05 26.59
N GLN A 352 -19.13 11.95 27.21
CA GLN A 352 -18.44 11.37 28.37
C GLN A 352 -17.12 10.71 28.00
N PHE A 353 -17.02 10.02 26.86
CA PHE A 353 -15.73 9.56 26.33
C PHE A 353 -14.78 10.72 26.02
N GLN A 354 -15.31 11.85 25.49
CA GLN A 354 -14.50 13.05 25.28
C GLN A 354 -13.92 13.58 26.59
N LYS A 355 -14.73 13.64 27.66
CA LYS A 355 -14.26 14.08 28.98
C LYS A 355 -13.12 13.21 29.52
N LEU A 356 -13.29 11.87 29.44
CA LEU A 356 -12.21 10.94 29.81
C LEU A 356 -10.94 11.14 28.97
N ALA A 357 -11.08 11.39 27.67
CA ALA A 357 -9.95 11.70 26.80
C ALA A 357 -9.23 12.98 27.25
N ASP A 358 -9.97 14.05 27.51
CA ASP A 358 -9.43 15.34 27.92
C ASP A 358 -8.66 15.26 29.24
N GLU A 359 -9.20 14.53 30.23
CA GLU A 359 -8.52 14.26 31.51
C GLU A 359 -7.19 13.53 31.29
N ARG A 360 -7.18 12.49 30.45
CA ARG A 360 -5.97 11.71 30.15
C ARG A 360 -4.94 12.53 29.37
N ILE A 361 -5.38 13.34 28.43
CA ILE A 361 -4.50 14.22 27.63
C ILE A 361 -3.90 15.30 28.52
N ALA A 362 -4.70 15.91 29.42
CA ALA A 362 -4.24 16.91 30.36
C ALA A 362 -3.21 16.33 31.37
N ALA A 363 -3.42 15.08 31.81
CA ALA A 363 -2.51 14.40 32.74
C ALA A 363 -1.13 14.09 32.12
N ASP A 364 -1.08 13.69 30.85
CA ASP A 364 0.17 13.40 30.15
C ASP A 364 0.09 13.75 28.64
N PRO A 365 0.29 15.03 28.28
CA PRO A 365 0.25 15.48 26.88
C PRO A 365 1.33 14.83 26.02
N LEU A 366 2.53 14.56 26.56
CA LEU A 366 3.63 13.95 25.80
C LEU A 366 3.28 12.52 25.39
N ARG A 367 2.59 11.78 26.27
CA ARG A 367 2.08 10.44 25.93
C ARG A 367 1.17 10.51 24.70
N TYR A 368 0.20 11.43 24.69
CA TYR A 368 -0.80 11.55 23.63
C TYR A 368 -0.22 12.04 22.30
N TYR A 369 0.59 13.11 22.35
CA TYR A 369 1.07 13.78 21.12
C TYR A 369 2.37 13.20 20.57
N LEU A 370 3.16 12.48 21.37
CA LEU A 370 4.47 11.97 20.94
C LEU A 370 4.59 10.44 21.08
N TRP A 371 4.47 9.91 22.31
CA TRP A 371 4.81 8.51 22.56
C TRP A 371 3.84 7.52 21.94
N LEU A 372 2.54 7.74 22.04
CA LEU A 372 1.53 6.87 21.40
C LEU A 372 1.59 6.92 19.87
N PRO A 373 1.69 8.07 19.19
CA PRO A 373 1.93 8.13 17.76
C PRO A 373 3.18 7.36 17.31
N LEU A 374 4.31 7.55 17.98
CA LEU A 374 5.54 6.82 17.67
C LEU A 374 5.39 5.31 17.91
N GLY A 375 4.75 4.93 19.03
CA GLY A 375 4.49 3.53 19.35
C GLY A 375 3.59 2.85 18.33
N ARG A 376 2.52 3.52 17.84
CA ARG A 376 1.66 3.01 16.76
C ARG A 376 2.43 2.76 15.47
N VAL A 377 3.29 3.72 15.09
CA VAL A 377 4.15 3.54 13.91
C VAL A 377 5.08 2.36 14.11
N ALA A 378 5.70 2.23 15.29
CA ALA A 378 6.59 1.12 15.60
C ALA A 378 5.85 -0.23 15.54
N ASP A 379 4.64 -0.32 16.13
CA ASP A 379 3.81 -1.53 16.05
C ASP A 379 3.50 -1.89 14.60
N MET A 380 3.03 -0.95 13.79
CA MET A 380 2.71 -1.19 12.38
C MET A 380 3.90 -1.65 11.55
N TRP A 381 5.12 -1.22 11.87
CA TRP A 381 6.33 -1.64 11.17
C TRP A 381 6.88 -2.98 11.65
N LEU A 382 6.83 -3.27 12.95
CA LEU A 382 7.54 -4.38 13.59
C LEU A 382 6.66 -5.60 13.87
N ARG A 383 5.34 -5.42 13.96
CA ARG A 383 4.38 -6.49 14.23
C ARG A 383 4.42 -7.57 13.15
N PRO A 384 4.21 -8.87 13.49
CA PRO A 384 3.92 -9.90 12.51
C PRO A 384 2.63 -9.54 11.75
N ARG A 385 2.64 -9.71 10.45
CA ARG A 385 1.53 -9.34 9.56
C ARG A 385 0.63 -10.56 9.38
N VAL A 386 -0.08 -10.90 10.43
CA VAL A 386 -0.93 -12.10 10.50
C VAL A 386 -2.44 -11.78 10.51
N GLU A 387 -2.79 -10.51 10.31
CA GLU A 387 -4.18 -10.02 10.43
C GLU A 387 -5.15 -10.72 9.48
N ASN A 388 -4.70 -11.10 8.28
CA ASN A 388 -5.48 -11.86 7.30
C ASN A 388 -5.38 -13.38 7.47
N LEU A 389 -4.60 -13.84 8.44
CA LEU A 389 -4.47 -15.26 8.78
C LEU A 389 -5.32 -15.50 10.03
N ASN A 390 -6.00 -16.62 10.14
CA ASN A 390 -6.81 -16.95 11.32
C ASN A 390 -5.95 -17.17 12.58
N ILE A 391 -5.26 -16.11 13.00
CA ILE A 391 -4.38 -16.07 14.18
C ILE A 391 -4.91 -14.97 15.10
N ASP A 392 -4.97 -15.26 16.39
CA ASP A 392 -5.45 -14.32 17.39
C ASP A 392 -4.63 -13.02 17.36
N PRO A 393 -5.25 -11.83 17.42
CA PRO A 393 -4.54 -10.55 17.53
C PRO A 393 -3.56 -10.49 18.71
N GLU A 394 -3.86 -11.20 19.78
CA GLU A 394 -2.97 -11.37 20.97
C GLU A 394 -2.12 -12.65 20.88
N TRP A 395 -1.59 -12.97 19.72
CA TRP A 395 -0.84 -14.18 19.39
C TRP A 395 0.29 -14.53 20.38
N TRP A 396 0.74 -13.58 21.18
CA TRP A 396 1.79 -13.79 22.22
C TRP A 396 1.25 -14.32 23.55
N VAL A 397 -0.06 -14.22 23.79
CA VAL A 397 -0.73 -14.66 25.05
C VAL A 397 -1.33 -16.05 24.88
N ASP A 398 -1.57 -16.50 23.67
CA ASP A 398 -2.33 -17.72 23.37
C ASP A 398 -1.55 -19.00 23.73
N ALA A 399 -1.71 -19.43 24.96
CA ALA A 399 -1.17 -20.71 25.45
C ALA A 399 -1.84 -21.95 24.79
N HIS A 400 -3.02 -21.78 24.17
CA HIS A 400 -3.76 -22.89 23.57
C HIS A 400 -3.39 -23.15 22.11
N HIS A 401 -2.81 -22.15 21.41
CA HIS A 401 -2.41 -22.25 20.02
C HIS A 401 -0.89 -22.05 19.81
N LYS A 402 -0.09 -22.86 20.49
CA LYS A 402 1.38 -22.81 20.40
C LYS A 402 1.92 -22.69 18.97
N ARG A 403 1.33 -23.39 18.01
CA ARG A 403 1.71 -23.30 16.59
C ARG A 403 1.45 -21.91 15.98
N GLY A 404 0.36 -21.25 16.39
CA GLY A 404 0.07 -19.88 15.96
C GLY A 404 1.11 -18.89 16.46
N THR A 405 1.52 -19.03 17.73
CA THR A 405 2.58 -18.22 18.35
C THR A 405 3.95 -18.44 17.66
N GLU A 406 4.36 -19.70 17.44
CA GLU A 406 5.61 -20.03 16.75
C GLU A 406 5.62 -19.48 15.31
N PHE A 407 4.51 -19.62 14.60
CA PHE A 407 4.34 -19.07 13.26
C PHE A 407 4.43 -17.53 13.25
N SER A 408 3.81 -16.87 14.21
CA SER A 408 3.86 -15.41 14.35
C SER A 408 5.28 -14.91 14.61
N TRP A 409 6.06 -15.61 15.44
CA TRP A 409 7.49 -15.30 15.64
C TRP A 409 8.32 -15.48 14.36
N ALA A 410 8.04 -16.52 13.57
CA ALA A 410 8.69 -16.68 12.27
C ALA A 410 8.35 -15.51 11.31
N TYR A 411 7.11 -15.03 11.36
CA TYR A 411 6.68 -13.84 10.58
C TYR A 411 7.32 -12.56 11.10
N VAL A 412 7.52 -12.38 12.41
CA VAL A 412 8.31 -11.26 12.97
C VAL A 412 9.74 -11.30 12.42
N ALA A 413 10.41 -12.45 12.47
CA ALA A 413 11.78 -12.61 11.98
C ALA A 413 11.86 -12.33 10.47
N LEU A 414 10.88 -12.80 9.70
CA LEU A 414 10.81 -12.56 8.27
C LEU A 414 10.56 -11.07 7.97
N ASN A 415 9.65 -10.41 8.70
CA ASN A 415 9.42 -8.97 8.56
C ASN A 415 10.69 -8.17 8.88
N ALA A 416 11.37 -8.51 9.98
CA ALA A 416 12.65 -7.90 10.36
C ALA A 416 13.71 -8.08 9.25
N LEU A 417 13.78 -9.24 8.60
CA LEU A 417 14.68 -9.48 7.47
C LEU A 417 14.40 -8.53 6.31
N TYR A 418 13.13 -8.35 5.91
CA TYR A 418 12.77 -7.39 4.85
C TYR A 418 13.14 -5.96 5.22
N LEU A 419 12.90 -5.55 6.47
CA LEU A 419 13.25 -4.23 6.97
C LEU A 419 14.77 -4.02 6.96
N LEU A 420 15.55 -4.96 7.50
CA LEU A 420 17.02 -4.88 7.56
C LEU A 420 17.63 -4.83 6.16
N LEU A 421 17.17 -5.66 5.22
CA LEU A 421 17.62 -5.62 3.83
C LEU A 421 17.26 -4.30 3.15
N GLY A 422 16.05 -3.79 3.39
CA GLY A 422 15.61 -2.50 2.87
C GLY A 422 16.47 -1.35 3.40
N ILE A 423 16.71 -1.30 4.71
CA ILE A 423 17.57 -0.29 5.35
C ILE A 423 19.00 -0.38 4.81
N ALA A 424 19.58 -1.59 4.76
CA ALA A 424 20.92 -1.80 4.21
C ALA A 424 21.04 -1.27 2.78
N GLY A 425 20.02 -1.53 1.94
CA GLY A 425 19.99 -1.03 0.57
C GLY A 425 19.83 0.49 0.47
N LEU A 426 19.01 1.11 1.32
CA LEU A 426 18.87 2.57 1.38
C LEU A 426 20.17 3.25 1.86
N CYS A 427 20.87 2.67 2.84
CA CYS A 427 22.15 3.15 3.30
C CYS A 427 23.24 3.15 2.21
N MET A 428 23.11 2.31 1.18
CA MET A 428 23.98 2.33 -0.01
C MET A 428 23.69 3.51 -0.95
N LYS A 429 22.70 4.34 -0.63
CA LYS A 429 22.27 5.54 -1.37
C LYS A 429 22.14 5.29 -2.90
N PRO A 430 21.33 4.29 -3.34
CA PRO A 430 21.12 4.06 -4.75
C PRO A 430 20.43 5.26 -5.40
N ARG A 431 20.41 5.33 -6.74
CA ARG A 431 19.67 6.39 -7.43
C ARG A 431 18.21 6.39 -6.93
N PHE A 432 17.65 7.57 -6.66
CA PHE A 432 16.30 7.80 -6.09
C PHE A 432 16.12 7.35 -4.63
N TRP A 433 17.18 7.02 -3.90
CA TRP A 433 17.07 6.64 -2.48
C TRP A 433 16.31 7.69 -1.65
N GLY A 434 16.56 8.99 -1.92
CA GLY A 434 15.87 10.08 -1.22
C GLY A 434 14.37 10.10 -1.47
N ALA A 435 13.91 9.77 -2.69
CA ALA A 435 12.48 9.69 -3.01
C ALA A 435 11.82 8.47 -2.33
N MET A 436 12.50 7.32 -2.33
CA MET A 436 12.02 6.11 -1.63
C MET A 436 11.92 6.37 -0.13
N LEU A 437 12.97 6.95 0.47
CA LEU A 437 12.97 7.30 1.90
C LEU A 437 11.91 8.35 2.23
N ALA A 438 11.77 9.39 1.40
CA ALA A 438 10.75 10.42 1.59
C ALA A 438 9.33 9.84 1.60
N TYR A 439 9.02 8.92 0.68
CA TYR A 439 7.73 8.24 0.69
C TYR A 439 7.49 7.47 2.00
N MET A 440 8.47 6.66 2.43
CA MET A 440 8.37 5.88 3.67
C MET A 440 8.20 6.77 4.90
N LEU A 441 8.93 7.88 4.98
CA LEU A 441 8.83 8.85 6.09
C LEU A 441 7.50 9.59 6.07
N LEU A 442 7.05 10.10 4.92
CA LEU A 442 5.76 10.77 4.78
C LEU A 442 4.61 9.82 5.13
N ARG A 443 4.70 8.56 4.68
CA ARG A 443 3.74 7.53 5.03
C ARG A 443 3.71 7.28 6.53
N SER A 444 4.87 7.08 7.16
CA SER A 444 4.97 6.86 8.61
C SER A 444 4.46 8.06 9.40
N ALA A 445 4.74 9.30 8.95
CA ALA A 445 4.22 10.51 9.57
C ALA A 445 2.69 10.60 9.49
N LEU A 446 2.09 10.24 8.34
CA LEU A 446 0.64 10.15 8.21
C LEU A 446 0.08 9.08 9.15
N LEU A 447 0.69 7.89 9.18
CA LEU A 447 0.25 6.78 10.03
C LEU A 447 0.36 7.09 11.53
N ALA A 448 1.28 7.98 11.95
CA ALA A 448 1.34 8.47 13.32
C ALA A 448 0.05 9.22 13.75
N THR A 449 -0.72 9.74 12.80
CA THR A 449 -1.94 10.51 13.08
C THR A 449 -3.21 9.65 13.19
N ILE A 450 -3.16 8.36 12.84
CA ILE A 450 -4.33 7.48 12.90
C ILE A 450 -4.54 6.94 14.31
N SER A 451 -5.76 6.53 14.61
CA SER A 451 -6.18 6.01 15.92
C SER A 451 -6.20 4.49 15.95
N ALA A 452 -6.47 3.88 14.80
CA ALA A 452 -6.60 2.43 14.61
C ALA A 452 -5.38 1.89 13.85
N PRO A 453 -4.27 1.53 14.55
CA PRO A 453 -3.08 1.01 13.89
C PRO A 453 -3.31 -0.40 13.34
N GLU A 454 -3.04 -0.59 12.05
CA GLU A 454 -3.06 -1.88 11.38
C GLU A 454 -1.76 -2.06 10.59
N ALA A 455 -1.11 -3.24 10.70
CA ALA A 455 0.17 -3.48 10.05
C ALA A 455 0.07 -3.38 8.51
N ARG A 456 -1.09 -3.68 7.92
CA ARG A 456 -1.35 -3.55 6.47
C ARG A 456 -1.04 -2.15 5.92
N TYR A 457 -1.21 -1.11 6.71
CA TYR A 457 -0.99 0.27 6.24
C TYR A 457 0.47 0.60 5.90
N THR A 458 1.43 -0.20 6.34
CA THR A 458 2.84 -0.05 5.95
C THR A 458 3.22 -0.89 4.73
N LEU A 459 2.34 -1.77 4.21
CA LEU A 459 2.62 -2.58 3.02
C LEU A 459 2.95 -1.73 1.79
N GLU A 460 2.36 -0.54 1.67
CA GLU A 460 2.63 0.38 0.57
C GLU A 460 4.09 0.86 0.49
N CYS A 461 4.87 0.66 1.57
CA CYS A 461 6.31 0.90 1.56
C CYS A 461 7.13 -0.29 1.01
N PHE A 462 6.50 -1.46 0.83
CA PHE A 462 7.21 -2.68 0.44
C PHE A 462 7.85 -2.63 -0.95
N PRO A 463 7.28 -2.00 -1.99
CA PRO A 463 7.98 -1.83 -3.26
C PRO A 463 9.34 -1.14 -3.12
N MET A 464 9.47 -0.17 -2.19
CA MET A 464 10.73 0.51 -1.88
C MET A 464 11.69 -0.41 -1.12
N LEU A 465 11.17 -1.20 -0.16
CA LEU A 465 11.97 -2.20 0.58
C LEU A 465 12.48 -3.30 -0.34
N PHE A 466 11.65 -3.81 -1.26
CA PHE A 466 12.07 -4.78 -2.27
C PHE A 466 13.18 -4.23 -3.17
N ALA A 467 13.01 -2.99 -3.65
CA ALA A 467 13.99 -2.35 -4.50
C ALA A 467 15.33 -2.16 -3.77
N ALA A 468 15.29 -1.62 -2.56
CA ALA A 468 16.49 -1.36 -1.76
C ALA A 468 17.16 -2.69 -1.33
N GLY A 469 16.40 -3.64 -0.81
CA GLY A 469 16.90 -4.95 -0.38
C GLY A 469 17.50 -5.76 -1.51
N GLY A 470 16.88 -5.73 -2.70
CA GLY A 470 17.43 -6.38 -3.89
C GLY A 470 18.75 -5.76 -4.36
N ILE A 471 18.93 -4.45 -4.22
CA ILE A 471 20.21 -3.77 -4.49
C ILE A 471 21.29 -4.21 -3.48
N ALA A 472 20.93 -4.31 -2.18
CA ALA A 472 21.85 -4.79 -1.16
C ALA A 472 22.34 -6.21 -1.45
N LEU A 473 21.41 -7.14 -1.70
CA LEU A 473 21.72 -8.53 -2.03
C LEU A 473 22.52 -8.66 -3.33
N GLY A 474 22.12 -7.96 -4.38
CA GLY A 474 22.81 -8.02 -5.67
C GLY A 474 24.24 -7.54 -5.60
N ARG A 475 24.55 -6.49 -4.82
CA ARG A 475 25.91 -6.02 -4.59
C ARG A 475 26.75 -7.00 -3.77
N PHE A 476 26.13 -7.58 -2.73
CA PHE A 476 26.79 -8.58 -1.89
C PHE A 476 27.22 -9.82 -2.70
N LEU A 477 26.30 -10.34 -3.53
CA LEU A 477 26.58 -11.50 -4.38
C LEU A 477 27.65 -11.21 -5.44
N CYS A 478 27.65 -9.99 -6.01
CA CYS A 478 28.66 -9.60 -7.00
C CYS A 478 30.07 -9.51 -6.39
N ARG A 479 30.21 -8.99 -5.15
CA ARG A 479 31.50 -8.95 -4.43
C ARG A 479 32.06 -10.34 -4.19
N ARG A 480 31.25 -11.26 -3.67
CA ARG A 480 31.67 -12.65 -3.43
C ARG A 480 32.20 -13.33 -4.69
N SER A 481 31.55 -13.13 -5.84
CA SER A 481 32.01 -13.71 -7.10
C SER A 481 33.36 -13.13 -7.56
N SER A 482 33.62 -11.82 -7.31
CA SER A 482 34.89 -11.20 -7.63
C SER A 482 36.03 -11.70 -6.73
N ASP A 483 35.77 -11.84 -5.43
CA ASP A 483 36.74 -12.35 -4.45
C ASP A 483 37.11 -13.83 -4.72
N GLN A 484 36.15 -14.65 -5.15
CA GLN A 484 36.40 -16.04 -5.53
C GLN A 484 37.21 -16.20 -6.82
N ILE A 485 37.08 -15.25 -7.76
CA ILE A 485 37.89 -15.25 -9.01
C ILE A 485 39.31 -14.82 -8.71
N GLN A 486 39.53 -13.91 -7.77
CA GLN A 486 40.87 -13.46 -7.35
C GLN A 486 41.56 -14.47 -6.42
N ALA A 487 40.84 -15.32 -5.74
CA ALA A 487 41.36 -16.34 -4.82
C ALA A 487 41.71 -17.69 -5.48
N LYS A 488 41.52 -17.83 -6.82
CA LYS A 488 41.99 -19.00 -7.56
C LYS A 488 43.43 -18.71 -8.06
N PRO A 489 44.43 -19.50 -7.57
CA PRO A 489 45.81 -19.37 -7.97
C PRO A 489 46.03 -19.64 -9.46
#